data_29ab2140feeac9fa9db813a21ebd68f1
#
_entry.id   29ab2140feeac9fa9db813a21ebd68f1
#
_cell.length_a   1.000
_cell.length_b   1.000
_cell.length_c   1.000
_cell.angle_alpha   90.00
_cell.angle_beta   90.00
_cell.angle_gamma   90.00
#
_symmetry.space_group_name_H-M   'P 1'
#
loop_
_entity.id
_entity.type
_entity.pdbx_description
1 polymer ?
#
loop_
_entity_poly.entity_id
_entity_poly.type
_entity_poly.pdbx_seq_one_letter_code
_entity_poly.pdbx_strand_id
1 'polypeptide(L)'
;MAGETEQVDISVESRILGNLITSSELLGKVRSIVDPTLFESPISRIVGNWVLDYYDRMQEAPGKAVGDIYIARKSELNDSDREMVGAFLRNCSMSWKPTNVKYAEDVATEFFQRRSIDRLADSLKGKAGTGNIDAAQRLIAEYVKPELVHSRSISLLTDVAPIQHAFQNEDEELFSLRGGMNRLVGGPLCRGELVSFLAPPKAGKTWWMIDTAITAATRGLRVLFVSLEMTEDQMVRRFWQSLSGCSRWGEAAPGSAFTSAGNGKWNLVQGERKTNKIDTRPEAIKYVQSQYMKLIESDNLKLRCYPTGSLTLQKLQSELKVLEVFENFIPDVIVLDYADIMALPPGKEKRHQLDALWMGLKGITNEKNILIVTASQTGRETVGGKRDADETNIAEAVSKLNHVNRMVTINRSKKDKRMGIYRMSCQTMRDGKECFDQLVVCSCLEIGRPWMDDRFMAEVVFPNEDEEL
;
A
#
# COMPACT_ATOMS: atom_id res chain seq x y z
N MET A 1 14.54 -38.89 -15.18
CA MET A 1 14.09 -37.80 -14.28
C MET A 1 12.65 -37.33 -14.56
N ALA A 2 12.12 -37.38 -15.80
CA ALA A 2 10.72 -37.00 -16.09
C ALA A 2 9.68 -37.98 -15.51
N GLY A 3 9.97 -39.29 -15.45
CA GLY A 3 9.01 -40.29 -14.94
C GLY A 3 8.81 -40.33 -13.44
N GLU A 4 9.77 -39.87 -12.64
CA GLU A 4 9.63 -39.81 -11.17
C GLU A 4 8.80 -38.61 -10.72
N THR A 5 8.86 -37.48 -11.44
CA THR A 5 8.07 -36.28 -11.15
C THR A 5 6.58 -36.51 -11.42
N GLU A 6 6.25 -37.18 -12.53
CA GLU A 6 4.86 -37.50 -12.91
C GLU A 6 4.17 -38.44 -11.91
N GLN A 7 4.89 -39.46 -11.40
CA GLN A 7 4.34 -40.42 -10.44
C GLN A 7 4.10 -39.81 -9.04
N VAL A 8 4.91 -38.84 -8.64
CA VAL A 8 4.75 -38.10 -7.36
C VAL A 8 3.54 -37.16 -7.43
N ASP A 9 3.33 -36.47 -8.54
CA ASP A 9 2.20 -35.54 -8.71
C ASP A 9 0.84 -36.25 -8.70
N ILE A 10 0.71 -37.40 -9.36
CA ILE A 10 -0.53 -38.21 -9.34
C ILE A 10 -0.87 -38.71 -7.93
N SER A 11 0.15 -39.03 -7.11
CA SER A 11 -0.08 -39.43 -5.71
C SER A 11 -0.55 -38.27 -4.85
N VAL A 12 -0.06 -37.05 -5.11
CA VAL A 12 -0.48 -35.81 -4.41
C VAL A 12 -1.91 -35.44 -4.79
N GLU A 13 -2.28 -35.48 -6.07
CA GLU A 13 -3.65 -35.25 -6.53
C GLU A 13 -4.65 -36.19 -5.87
N SER A 14 -4.33 -37.51 -5.84
CA SER A 14 -5.18 -38.51 -5.23
C SER A 14 -5.40 -38.25 -3.74
N ARG A 15 -4.37 -37.81 -3.05
CA ARG A 15 -4.44 -37.47 -1.63
C ARG A 15 -5.25 -36.21 -1.38
N ILE A 16 -5.06 -35.16 -2.18
CA ILE A 16 -5.84 -33.93 -2.10
C ILE A 16 -7.32 -34.24 -2.34
N LEU A 17 -7.61 -34.95 -3.41
CA LEU A 17 -9.00 -35.30 -3.80
C LEU A 17 -9.69 -36.17 -2.74
N GLY A 18 -8.98 -37.16 -2.18
CA GLY A 18 -9.47 -37.98 -1.07
C GLY A 18 -9.83 -37.15 0.15
N ASN A 19 -9.01 -36.15 0.51
CA ASN A 19 -9.27 -35.23 1.60
C ASN A 19 -10.48 -34.30 1.29
N LEU A 20 -10.63 -33.82 0.05
CA LEU A 20 -11.78 -33.01 -0.38
C LEU A 20 -13.09 -33.81 -0.35
N ILE A 21 -13.04 -35.12 -0.65
CA ILE A 21 -14.22 -36.01 -0.55
C ILE A 21 -14.66 -36.17 0.91
N THR A 22 -13.74 -36.21 1.86
CA THR A 22 -13.99 -36.69 3.21
C THR A 22 -14.08 -35.63 4.30
N SER A 23 -13.58 -34.39 4.01
CA SER A 23 -13.51 -33.32 4.99
C SER A 23 -14.25 -32.07 4.53
N SER A 24 -15.44 -31.82 5.11
CA SER A 24 -16.22 -30.60 4.88
C SER A 24 -15.48 -29.35 5.35
N GLU A 25 -14.72 -29.44 6.45
CA GLU A 25 -13.91 -28.34 6.97
C GLU A 25 -12.81 -27.94 5.99
N LEU A 26 -12.05 -28.92 5.49
CA LEU A 26 -11.02 -28.64 4.50
C LEU A 26 -11.61 -28.07 3.22
N LEU A 27 -12.65 -28.71 2.68
CA LEU A 27 -13.26 -28.31 1.42
C LEU A 27 -13.81 -26.88 1.51
N GLY A 28 -14.41 -26.50 2.64
CA GLY A 28 -14.86 -25.14 2.90
C GLY A 28 -13.73 -24.12 2.88
N LYS A 29 -12.57 -24.46 3.47
CA LYS A 29 -11.40 -23.58 3.50
C LYS A 29 -10.74 -23.41 2.13
N VAL A 30 -10.64 -24.47 1.34
CA VAL A 30 -9.91 -24.43 0.06
C VAL A 30 -10.82 -24.25 -1.16
N ARG A 31 -12.14 -24.13 -0.99
CA ARG A 31 -13.12 -24.04 -2.09
C ARG A 31 -12.77 -22.95 -3.10
N SER A 32 -12.26 -21.80 -2.63
CA SER A 32 -11.92 -20.66 -3.48
C SER A 32 -10.73 -20.90 -4.42
N ILE A 33 -9.87 -21.84 -4.10
CA ILE A 33 -8.65 -22.14 -4.89
C ILE A 33 -8.75 -23.44 -5.68
N VAL A 34 -9.71 -24.30 -5.36
CA VAL A 34 -9.88 -25.59 -6.05
C VAL A 34 -10.50 -25.37 -7.42
N ASP A 35 -9.70 -25.56 -8.45
CA ASP A 35 -10.11 -25.62 -9.85
C ASP A 35 -9.84 -27.03 -10.39
N PRO A 36 -10.86 -27.86 -10.64
CA PRO A 36 -10.67 -29.22 -11.14
C PRO A 36 -9.94 -29.30 -12.48
N THR A 37 -9.97 -28.23 -13.27
CA THR A 37 -9.23 -28.18 -14.55
C THR A 37 -7.71 -28.15 -14.40
N LEU A 38 -7.21 -27.85 -13.19
CA LEU A 38 -5.79 -27.83 -12.86
C LEU A 38 -5.23 -29.22 -12.49
N PHE A 39 -6.06 -30.21 -12.26
CA PHE A 39 -5.59 -31.58 -12.10
C PHE A 39 -5.05 -32.13 -13.43
N GLU A 40 -3.98 -32.92 -13.40
CA GLU A 40 -3.44 -33.59 -14.57
C GLU A 40 -4.26 -34.81 -14.96
N SER A 41 -4.64 -35.61 -13.94
CA SER A 41 -5.41 -36.82 -14.14
C SER A 41 -6.84 -36.53 -14.61
N PRO A 42 -7.29 -37.10 -15.74
CA PRO A 42 -8.68 -37.01 -16.15
C PRO A 42 -9.67 -37.48 -15.07
N ILE A 43 -9.29 -38.48 -14.29
CA ILE A 43 -10.08 -39.03 -13.18
C ILE A 43 -10.24 -37.97 -12.09
N SER A 44 -9.14 -37.31 -11.72
CA SER A 44 -9.17 -36.24 -10.70
C SER A 44 -10.02 -35.07 -11.13
N ARG A 45 -10.04 -34.73 -12.42
CA ARG A 45 -10.92 -33.68 -12.96
C ARG A 45 -12.39 -34.07 -12.87
N ILE A 46 -12.74 -35.30 -13.26
CA ILE A 46 -14.12 -35.80 -13.21
C ILE A 46 -14.64 -35.81 -11.77
N VAL A 47 -13.89 -36.47 -10.88
CA VAL A 47 -14.31 -36.61 -9.49
C VAL A 47 -14.25 -35.25 -8.77
N GLY A 48 -13.28 -34.41 -9.07
CA GLY A 48 -13.17 -33.05 -8.53
C GLY A 48 -14.39 -32.19 -8.84
N ASN A 49 -14.86 -32.24 -10.10
CA ASN A 49 -16.11 -31.58 -10.50
C ASN A 49 -17.31 -32.09 -9.70
N TRP A 50 -17.43 -33.40 -9.50
CA TRP A 50 -18.55 -33.96 -8.73
C TRP A 50 -18.52 -33.54 -7.26
N VAL A 51 -17.33 -33.47 -6.66
CA VAL A 51 -17.13 -33.02 -5.28
C VAL A 51 -17.55 -31.57 -5.13
N LEU A 52 -17.15 -30.69 -6.07
CA LEU A 52 -17.52 -29.28 -6.03
C LEU A 52 -19.03 -29.07 -6.30
N ASP A 53 -19.60 -29.76 -7.30
CA ASP A 53 -21.03 -29.72 -7.59
C ASP A 53 -21.89 -30.14 -6.38
N TYR A 54 -21.42 -31.13 -5.63
CA TYR A 54 -22.10 -31.58 -4.42
C TYR A 54 -21.97 -30.55 -3.31
N TYR A 55 -20.73 -30.06 -3.07
CA TYR A 55 -20.46 -29.07 -2.03
C TYR A 55 -21.23 -27.77 -2.25
N ASP A 56 -21.27 -27.27 -3.49
CA ASP A 56 -21.97 -26.02 -3.81
C ASP A 56 -23.48 -26.10 -3.53
N ARG A 57 -24.05 -27.31 -3.56
CA ARG A 57 -25.48 -27.58 -3.26
C ARG A 57 -25.73 -27.89 -1.80
N MET A 58 -24.87 -28.68 -1.17
CA MET A 58 -25.12 -29.24 0.16
C MET A 58 -24.33 -28.54 1.27
N GLN A 59 -23.31 -27.74 0.91
CA GLN A 59 -22.36 -27.09 1.81
C GLN A 59 -21.60 -28.08 2.72
N GLU A 60 -21.52 -29.34 2.28
CA GLU A 60 -20.80 -30.42 2.95
C GLU A 60 -20.02 -31.26 1.94
N ALA A 61 -18.91 -31.86 2.37
CA ALA A 61 -18.19 -32.82 1.54
C ALA A 61 -19.06 -34.08 1.27
N PRO A 62 -18.98 -34.68 0.07
CA PRO A 62 -19.85 -35.80 -0.27
C PRO A 62 -19.64 -37.04 0.60
N GLY A 63 -18.43 -37.26 1.16
CA GLY A 63 -18.16 -38.44 1.96
C GLY A 63 -18.52 -39.71 1.21
N LYS A 64 -19.34 -40.54 1.83
CA LYS A 64 -19.83 -41.81 1.22
C LYS A 64 -20.80 -41.58 0.04
N ALA A 65 -21.49 -40.44 -0.02
CA ALA A 65 -22.40 -40.12 -1.11
C ALA A 65 -21.67 -39.98 -2.48
N VAL A 66 -20.33 -39.86 -2.49
CA VAL A 66 -19.59 -39.91 -3.76
C VAL A 66 -19.80 -41.21 -4.53
N GLY A 67 -20.07 -42.33 -3.84
CA GLY A 67 -20.41 -43.59 -4.44
C GLY A 67 -21.78 -43.54 -5.15
N ASP A 68 -22.76 -42.89 -4.57
CA ASP A 68 -24.12 -42.72 -5.17
C ASP A 68 -24.03 -41.77 -6.38
N ILE A 69 -23.20 -40.71 -6.29
CA ILE A 69 -22.90 -39.80 -7.42
C ILE A 69 -22.30 -40.59 -8.59
N TYR A 70 -21.34 -41.48 -8.30
CA TYR A 70 -20.72 -42.32 -9.31
C TYR A 70 -21.76 -43.25 -9.97
N ILE A 71 -22.64 -43.91 -9.19
CA ILE A 71 -23.67 -44.78 -9.73
C ILE A 71 -24.62 -44.01 -10.64
N ALA A 72 -25.01 -42.80 -10.27
CA ALA A 72 -25.89 -41.94 -11.07
C ALA A 72 -25.23 -41.45 -12.37
N ARG A 73 -23.93 -41.14 -12.35
CA ARG A 73 -23.22 -40.52 -13.49
C ARG A 73 -22.33 -41.49 -14.31
N LYS A 74 -22.20 -42.75 -13.90
CA LYS A 74 -21.35 -43.73 -14.60
C LYS A 74 -21.73 -43.98 -16.07
N SER A 75 -23.01 -43.76 -16.45
CA SER A 75 -23.47 -43.87 -17.83
C SER A 75 -22.97 -42.74 -18.75
N GLU A 76 -22.53 -41.65 -18.17
CA GLU A 76 -21.96 -40.48 -18.89
C GLU A 76 -20.49 -40.69 -19.23
N LEU A 77 -19.84 -41.71 -18.64
CA LEU A 77 -18.43 -42.01 -18.78
C LEU A 77 -18.19 -43.10 -19.86
N ASN A 78 -17.07 -42.99 -20.56
CA ASN A 78 -16.61 -44.11 -21.39
C ASN A 78 -16.17 -45.30 -20.52
N ASP A 79 -15.98 -46.47 -21.11
CA ASP A 79 -15.73 -47.73 -20.35
C ASP A 79 -14.41 -47.65 -19.56
N SER A 80 -13.35 -47.03 -20.15
CA SER A 80 -12.06 -46.84 -19.47
C SER A 80 -12.17 -45.92 -18.25
N ASP A 81 -12.79 -44.75 -18.39
CA ASP A 81 -12.95 -43.79 -17.28
C ASP A 81 -13.84 -44.36 -16.20
N ARG A 82 -14.88 -45.11 -16.56
CA ARG A 82 -15.76 -45.79 -15.62
C ARG A 82 -15.01 -46.76 -14.73
N GLU A 83 -14.14 -47.60 -15.32
CA GLU A 83 -13.35 -48.55 -14.54
C GLU A 83 -12.35 -47.85 -13.64
N MET A 84 -11.63 -46.85 -14.15
CA MET A 84 -10.63 -46.08 -13.42
C MET A 84 -11.24 -45.25 -12.27
N VAL A 85 -12.33 -44.55 -12.49
CA VAL A 85 -13.05 -43.81 -11.42
C VAL A 85 -13.54 -44.78 -10.35
N GLY A 86 -14.12 -45.93 -10.73
CA GLY A 86 -14.53 -46.94 -9.78
C GLY A 86 -13.41 -47.52 -8.95
N ALA A 87 -12.23 -47.75 -9.56
CA ALA A 87 -11.02 -48.18 -8.85
C ALA A 87 -10.48 -47.10 -7.90
N PHE A 88 -10.44 -45.83 -8.36
CA PHE A 88 -10.03 -44.70 -7.53
C PHE A 88 -10.90 -44.54 -6.28
N LEU A 89 -12.22 -44.56 -6.43
CA LEU A 89 -13.15 -44.40 -5.30
C LEU A 89 -13.07 -45.58 -4.30
N ARG A 90 -12.86 -46.82 -4.79
CA ARG A 90 -12.59 -47.97 -3.90
C ARG A 90 -11.29 -47.78 -3.11
N ASN A 91 -10.21 -47.30 -3.73
CA ASN A 91 -8.94 -47.06 -3.07
C ASN A 91 -9.07 -45.93 -2.04
N CYS A 92 -9.77 -44.84 -2.33
CA CYS A 92 -10.05 -43.78 -1.36
C CYS A 92 -10.79 -44.35 -0.14
N SER A 93 -11.76 -45.21 -0.33
CA SER A 93 -12.54 -45.80 0.77
C SER A 93 -11.71 -46.73 1.65
N MET A 94 -10.71 -47.44 1.08
CA MET A 94 -9.90 -48.42 1.82
C MET A 94 -8.69 -47.79 2.52
N SER A 95 -8.13 -46.72 1.98
CA SER A 95 -6.88 -46.10 2.45
C SER A 95 -7.07 -44.80 3.24
N TRP A 96 -8.32 -44.37 3.44
CA TRP A 96 -8.58 -43.09 4.09
C TRP A 96 -8.18 -43.11 5.58
N LYS A 97 -7.37 -42.13 5.94
CA LYS A 97 -7.03 -41.82 7.34
C LYS A 97 -7.33 -40.34 7.58
N PRO A 98 -7.84 -39.96 8.78
CA PRO A 98 -8.00 -38.55 9.13
C PRO A 98 -6.68 -37.81 8.94
N THR A 99 -6.67 -36.75 8.14
CA THR A 99 -5.51 -35.91 7.90
C THR A 99 -5.62 -34.65 8.74
N ASN A 100 -4.49 -34.12 9.23
CA ASN A 100 -4.47 -32.79 9.83
C ASN A 100 -4.98 -31.78 8.79
N VAL A 101 -6.09 -31.10 9.11
CA VAL A 101 -6.75 -30.18 8.19
C VAL A 101 -5.83 -29.06 7.75
N LYS A 102 -5.03 -28.49 8.68
CA LYS A 102 -4.09 -27.42 8.37
C LYS A 102 -3.01 -27.87 7.39
N TYR A 103 -2.44 -29.06 7.62
CA TYR A 103 -1.45 -29.63 6.70
C TYR A 103 -2.05 -29.92 5.32
N ALA A 104 -3.28 -30.43 5.27
CA ALA A 104 -3.98 -30.69 4.01
C ALA A 104 -4.33 -29.40 3.26
N GLU A 105 -4.65 -28.33 3.98
CA GLU A 105 -4.88 -26.97 3.47
C GLU A 105 -3.60 -26.42 2.83
N ASP A 106 -2.46 -26.50 3.52
CA ASP A 106 -1.16 -26.03 3.00
C ASP A 106 -0.77 -26.80 1.72
N VAL A 107 -0.90 -28.13 1.72
CA VAL A 107 -0.61 -28.99 0.56
C VAL A 107 -1.52 -28.68 -0.64
N ALA A 108 -2.81 -28.51 -0.40
CA ALA A 108 -3.75 -28.17 -1.46
C ALA A 108 -3.45 -26.77 -2.05
N THR A 109 -3.14 -25.79 -1.18
CA THR A 109 -2.81 -24.43 -1.60
C THR A 109 -1.55 -24.40 -2.46
N GLU A 110 -0.49 -25.04 -2.01
CA GLU A 110 0.77 -25.13 -2.78
C GLU A 110 0.55 -25.81 -4.14
N PHE A 111 -0.20 -26.93 -4.15
CA PHE A 111 -0.51 -27.66 -5.37
C PHE A 111 -1.26 -26.78 -6.38
N PHE A 112 -2.40 -26.17 -6.01
CA PHE A 112 -3.18 -25.36 -6.96
C PHE A 112 -2.44 -24.08 -7.40
N GLN A 113 -1.64 -23.46 -6.52
CA GLN A 113 -0.79 -22.35 -6.89
C GLN A 113 0.27 -22.74 -7.91
N ARG A 114 0.97 -23.84 -7.68
CA ARG A 114 1.97 -24.37 -8.62
C ARG A 114 1.33 -24.71 -9.98
N ARG A 115 0.22 -25.47 -9.98
CA ARG A 115 -0.48 -25.86 -11.20
C ARG A 115 -1.02 -24.68 -11.99
N SER A 116 -1.49 -23.61 -11.33
CA SER A 116 -1.93 -22.39 -12.00
C SER A 116 -0.77 -21.67 -12.71
N ILE A 117 0.42 -21.68 -12.09
CA ILE A 117 1.64 -21.11 -12.70
C ILE A 117 2.10 -21.95 -13.89
N ASP A 118 2.12 -23.28 -13.78
CA ASP A 118 2.49 -24.17 -14.86
C ASP A 118 1.56 -23.97 -16.08
N ARG A 119 0.25 -23.90 -15.85
CA ARG A 119 -0.75 -23.62 -16.89
C ARG A 119 -0.54 -22.24 -17.54
N LEU A 120 -0.22 -21.23 -16.75
CA LEU A 120 0.11 -19.90 -17.27
C LEU A 120 1.37 -19.97 -18.14
N ALA A 121 2.43 -20.65 -17.67
CA ALA A 121 3.68 -20.81 -18.41
C ALA A 121 3.47 -21.50 -19.77
N ASP A 122 2.67 -22.55 -19.81
CA ASP A 122 2.34 -23.26 -21.07
C ASP A 122 1.52 -22.39 -22.02
N SER A 123 0.55 -21.65 -21.48
CA SER A 123 -0.23 -20.69 -22.27
C SER A 123 0.64 -19.57 -22.85
N LEU A 124 1.61 -19.07 -22.07
CA LEU A 124 2.58 -18.06 -22.50
C LEU A 124 3.52 -18.60 -23.58
N LYS A 125 4.06 -19.82 -23.43
CA LYS A 125 4.88 -20.49 -24.45
C LYS A 125 4.11 -20.64 -25.76
N GLY A 126 2.85 -21.05 -25.68
CA GLY A 126 1.98 -21.18 -26.89
C GLY A 126 1.77 -19.84 -27.61
N LYS A 127 1.51 -18.75 -26.86
CA LYS A 127 1.31 -17.41 -27.45
C LYS A 127 2.61 -16.79 -27.96
N ALA A 128 3.67 -16.88 -27.17
CA ALA A 128 5.00 -16.38 -27.57
C ALA A 128 5.55 -17.11 -28.78
N GLY A 129 5.36 -18.44 -28.85
CA GLY A 129 5.77 -19.26 -30.02
C GLY A 129 5.04 -18.91 -31.33
N THR A 130 3.84 -18.30 -31.23
CA THR A 130 3.11 -17.76 -32.40
C THR A 130 3.41 -16.29 -32.68
N GLY A 131 4.35 -15.66 -31.95
CA GLY A 131 4.71 -14.25 -32.10
C GLY A 131 3.66 -13.25 -31.55
N ASN A 132 2.62 -13.72 -30.89
CA ASN A 132 1.56 -12.87 -30.34
C ASN A 132 1.92 -12.35 -28.93
N ILE A 133 2.85 -11.40 -28.89
CA ILE A 133 3.38 -10.82 -27.66
C ILE A 133 2.29 -10.08 -26.85
N ASP A 134 1.39 -9.36 -27.52
CA ASP A 134 0.32 -8.63 -26.85
C ASP A 134 -0.65 -9.56 -26.12
N ALA A 135 -0.97 -10.72 -26.70
CA ALA A 135 -1.79 -11.73 -26.05
C ALA A 135 -1.08 -12.38 -24.84
N ALA A 136 0.23 -12.59 -24.95
CA ALA A 136 1.03 -13.08 -23.84
C ALA A 136 1.07 -12.06 -22.67
N GLN A 137 1.24 -10.76 -22.96
CA GLN A 137 1.21 -9.70 -21.96
C GLN A 137 -0.16 -9.59 -21.28
N ARG A 138 -1.26 -9.75 -22.01
CA ARG A 138 -2.61 -9.79 -21.41
C ARG A 138 -2.78 -10.96 -20.45
N LEU A 139 -2.33 -12.16 -20.82
CA LEU A 139 -2.38 -13.33 -19.93
C LEU A 139 -1.62 -13.12 -18.62
N ILE A 140 -0.47 -12.43 -18.66
CA ILE A 140 0.27 -12.06 -17.45
C ILE A 140 -0.52 -11.05 -16.61
N ALA A 141 -1.13 -10.05 -17.25
CA ALA A 141 -1.90 -9.01 -16.58
C ALA A 141 -3.21 -9.55 -15.96
N GLU A 142 -3.81 -10.56 -16.57
CA GLU A 142 -5.07 -11.19 -16.12
C GLU A 142 -4.84 -12.33 -15.11
N TYR A 143 -3.58 -12.76 -14.92
CA TYR A 143 -3.29 -13.83 -13.97
C TYR A 143 -3.61 -13.44 -12.54
N VAL A 144 -4.53 -14.14 -11.94
CA VAL A 144 -4.87 -14.05 -10.52
C VAL A 144 -4.31 -15.27 -9.81
N LYS A 145 -3.39 -15.05 -8.86
CA LYS A 145 -2.85 -16.12 -8.03
C LYS A 145 -3.98 -16.74 -7.19
N PRO A 146 -4.15 -18.06 -7.19
CA PRO A 146 -5.09 -18.70 -6.26
C PRO A 146 -4.69 -18.41 -4.82
N GLU A 147 -5.55 -17.73 -4.07
CA GLU A 147 -5.34 -17.42 -2.65
C GLU A 147 -6.56 -17.85 -1.85
N LEU A 148 -6.29 -18.36 -0.65
CA LEU A 148 -7.36 -18.70 0.28
C LEU A 148 -8.06 -17.42 0.72
N VAL A 149 -9.35 -17.34 0.52
CA VAL A 149 -10.16 -16.24 1.04
C VAL A 149 -10.41 -16.52 2.51
N HIS A 150 -9.48 -16.09 3.36
CA HIS A 150 -9.63 -16.17 4.82
C HIS A 150 -10.50 -15.02 5.35
N SER A 151 -11.68 -14.83 4.79
CA SER A 151 -12.67 -13.95 5.41
C SER A 151 -13.36 -14.72 6.55
N ARG A 152 -12.71 -14.79 7.71
CA ARG A 152 -13.36 -15.29 8.92
C ARG A 152 -14.48 -14.34 9.30
N SER A 153 -15.72 -14.78 9.21
CA SER A 153 -16.83 -14.03 9.78
C SER A 153 -16.67 -13.95 11.30
N ILE A 154 -16.69 -12.74 11.84
CA ILE A 154 -16.62 -12.49 13.28
C ILE A 154 -18.04 -12.38 13.79
N SER A 155 -18.40 -13.17 14.79
CA SER A 155 -19.68 -13.03 15.48
C SER A 155 -19.56 -11.98 16.58
N LEU A 156 -19.94 -10.74 16.27
CA LEU A 156 -19.75 -9.58 17.14
C LEU A 156 -20.38 -9.71 18.54
N LEU A 157 -21.39 -10.55 18.70
CA LEU A 157 -22.07 -10.71 19.99
C LEU A 157 -21.58 -11.92 20.81
N THR A 158 -20.88 -12.87 20.18
CA THR A 158 -20.47 -14.13 20.83
C THR A 158 -18.96 -14.29 20.90
N ASP A 159 -18.21 -13.68 19.97
CA ASP A 159 -16.76 -13.79 19.91
C ASP A 159 -16.12 -12.68 20.76
N VAL A 160 -15.71 -13.02 21.98
CA VAL A 160 -15.07 -12.07 22.90
C VAL A 160 -13.66 -11.66 22.46
N ALA A 161 -12.88 -12.63 21.96
CA ALA A 161 -11.48 -12.38 21.59
C ALA A 161 -11.26 -11.30 20.52
N PRO A 162 -12.02 -11.24 19.40
CA PRO A 162 -11.93 -10.14 18.43
C PRO A 162 -12.27 -8.79 19.02
N ILE A 163 -13.26 -8.72 19.94
CA ILE A 163 -13.63 -7.47 20.61
C ILE A 163 -12.48 -7.01 21.51
N GLN A 164 -11.94 -7.90 22.35
CA GLN A 164 -10.79 -7.57 23.19
C GLN A 164 -9.60 -7.12 22.36
N HIS A 165 -9.28 -7.86 21.27
CA HIS A 165 -8.19 -7.51 20.38
C HIS A 165 -8.37 -6.12 19.74
N ALA A 166 -9.58 -5.78 19.30
CA ALA A 166 -9.87 -4.49 18.65
C ALA A 166 -9.71 -3.30 19.60
N PHE A 167 -10.01 -3.48 20.90
CA PHE A 167 -9.89 -2.40 21.92
C PHE A 167 -8.56 -2.43 22.69
N GLN A 168 -7.81 -3.53 22.64
CA GLN A 168 -6.47 -3.62 23.23
C GLN A 168 -5.38 -3.17 22.24
N ASN A 169 -5.60 -3.39 20.95
CA ASN A 169 -4.78 -2.89 19.86
C ASN A 169 -5.55 -1.75 19.21
N GLU A 170 -5.68 -0.62 19.89
CA GLU A 170 -5.99 0.66 19.23
C GLU A 170 -5.04 0.78 18.04
N ASP A 171 -5.49 1.42 16.96
CA ASP A 171 -4.80 1.52 15.68
C ASP A 171 -3.28 1.55 15.87
N GLU A 172 -2.55 0.64 15.23
CA GLU A 172 -1.11 0.48 15.45
C GLU A 172 -0.38 1.77 15.09
N GLU A 173 -0.21 2.64 16.10
CA GLU A 173 0.42 3.94 15.96
C GLU A 173 1.88 3.79 15.50
N LEU A 174 2.24 4.47 14.43
CA LEU A 174 3.59 4.48 13.91
C LEU A 174 4.40 5.67 14.42
N PHE A 175 3.92 6.88 14.14
CA PHE A 175 4.58 8.10 14.58
C PHE A 175 3.68 9.33 14.51
N SER A 176 4.00 10.31 15.34
CA SER A 176 3.38 11.63 15.32
C SER A 176 4.12 12.57 14.36
N LEU A 177 3.36 13.36 13.61
CA LEU A 177 3.89 14.51 12.88
C LEU A 177 4.36 15.59 13.88
N ARG A 178 5.20 16.53 13.40
CA ARG A 178 5.81 17.54 14.24
C ARG A 178 4.81 18.58 14.72
N GLY A 179 5.01 19.07 15.95
CA GLY A 179 4.28 20.19 16.52
C GLY A 179 2.76 20.06 16.48
N GLY A 180 2.10 21.14 16.14
CA GLY A 180 0.64 21.21 15.98
C GLY A 180 0.08 20.36 14.85
N MET A 181 0.92 19.90 13.91
CA MET A 181 0.50 18.99 12.85
C MET A 181 -0.11 17.70 13.38
N ASN A 182 0.43 17.15 14.47
CA ASN A 182 -0.15 15.94 15.07
C ASN A 182 -1.59 16.17 15.53
N ARG A 183 -1.86 17.30 16.18
CA ARG A 183 -3.23 17.70 16.58
C ARG A 183 -4.10 17.99 15.37
N LEU A 184 -3.54 18.65 14.33
CA LEU A 184 -4.27 18.98 13.10
C LEU A 184 -4.81 17.73 12.40
N VAL A 185 -4.04 16.65 12.39
CA VAL A 185 -4.42 15.37 11.75
C VAL A 185 -5.09 14.38 12.71
N GLY A 186 -5.44 14.82 13.93
CA GLY A 186 -6.22 14.02 14.90
C GLY A 186 -5.42 13.01 15.70
N GLY A 187 -4.08 13.04 15.64
CA GLY A 187 -3.22 12.13 16.39
C GLY A 187 -2.12 11.49 15.54
N PRO A 188 -1.41 10.49 16.08
CA PRO A 188 -0.38 9.76 15.36
C PRO A 188 -0.89 9.15 14.04
N LEU A 189 0.01 8.97 13.08
CA LEU A 189 -0.28 8.22 11.86
C LEU A 189 -0.14 6.73 12.14
N CYS A 190 -1.07 5.93 11.60
CA CYS A 190 -1.23 4.52 11.92
C CYS A 190 -0.94 3.61 10.73
N ARG A 191 -0.72 2.31 11.02
CA ARG A 191 -0.67 1.28 9.97
C ARG A 191 -2.03 1.19 9.26
N GLY A 192 -1.99 0.75 8.01
CA GLY A 192 -3.21 0.62 7.19
C GLY A 192 -3.78 1.95 6.70
N GLU A 193 -3.20 3.10 7.04
CA GLU A 193 -3.67 4.39 6.56
C GLU A 193 -3.12 4.79 5.20
N LEU A 194 -3.94 5.52 4.45
CA LEU A 194 -3.54 6.30 3.28
C LEU A 194 -3.72 7.78 3.61
N VAL A 195 -2.60 8.52 3.66
CA VAL A 195 -2.56 9.95 4.02
C VAL A 195 -2.12 10.76 2.81
N SER A 196 -2.76 11.90 2.57
CA SER A 196 -2.42 12.74 1.42
C SER A 196 -2.23 14.21 1.79
N PHE A 197 -1.20 14.83 1.20
CA PHE A 197 -1.01 16.28 1.16
C PHE A 197 -1.64 16.85 -0.12
N LEU A 198 -2.61 17.74 0.02
CA LEU A 198 -3.25 18.42 -1.10
C LEU A 198 -2.70 19.83 -1.23
N ALA A 199 -2.15 20.19 -2.38
CA ALA A 199 -1.58 21.51 -2.58
C ALA A 199 -1.52 21.95 -4.05
N PRO A 200 -1.51 23.26 -4.33
CA PRO A 200 -1.23 23.76 -5.66
C PRO A 200 0.18 23.38 -6.14
N PRO A 201 0.43 23.44 -7.45
CA PRO A 201 1.77 23.25 -7.99
C PRO A 201 2.76 24.22 -7.34
N LYS A 202 3.99 23.76 -7.08
CA LYS A 202 5.07 24.57 -6.49
C LYS A 202 4.80 25.12 -5.09
N ALA A 203 3.84 24.53 -4.35
CA ALA A 203 3.60 24.87 -2.95
C ALA A 203 4.54 24.21 -1.96
N GLY A 204 5.39 23.28 -2.40
CA GLY A 204 6.41 22.64 -1.54
C GLY A 204 6.01 21.27 -1.00
N LYS A 205 5.06 20.56 -1.64
CA LYS A 205 4.62 19.19 -1.26
C LYS A 205 5.78 18.24 -0.99
N THR A 206 6.73 18.15 -1.93
CA THR A 206 7.91 17.27 -1.80
C THR A 206 8.71 17.52 -0.53
N TRP A 207 8.82 18.76 -0.07
CA TRP A 207 9.52 19.07 1.18
C TRP A 207 8.80 18.50 2.41
N TRP A 208 7.47 18.57 2.44
CA TRP A 208 6.68 17.97 3.49
C TRP A 208 6.76 16.45 3.49
N MET A 209 6.80 15.85 2.31
CA MET A 209 6.98 14.41 2.16
C MET A 209 8.37 13.95 2.60
N ILE A 210 9.42 14.70 2.27
CA ILE A 210 10.78 14.44 2.77
C ILE A 210 10.84 14.58 4.30
N ASP A 211 10.24 15.63 4.87
CA ASP A 211 10.21 15.81 6.34
C ASP A 211 9.46 14.67 7.03
N THR A 212 8.34 14.22 6.46
CA THR A 212 7.60 13.06 6.93
C THR A 212 8.44 11.79 6.89
N ALA A 213 9.15 11.54 5.78
CA ALA A 213 10.03 10.39 5.62
C ALA A 213 11.17 10.39 6.65
N ILE A 214 11.85 11.52 6.82
CA ILE A 214 12.93 11.67 7.80
C ILE A 214 12.37 11.51 9.23
N THR A 215 11.20 12.07 9.52
CA THR A 215 10.56 11.96 10.84
C THR A 215 10.24 10.50 11.16
N ALA A 216 9.64 9.77 10.24
CA ALA A 216 9.34 8.34 10.40
C ALA A 216 10.63 7.51 10.58
N ALA A 217 11.62 7.72 9.73
CA ALA A 217 12.88 6.98 9.79
C ALA A 217 13.65 7.24 11.08
N THR A 218 13.65 8.48 11.60
CA THR A 218 14.30 8.82 12.89
C THR A 218 13.59 8.20 14.10
N ARG A 219 12.37 7.70 13.94
CA ARG A 219 11.64 6.91 14.94
C ARG A 219 11.95 5.40 14.85
N GLY A 220 12.83 5.00 13.93
CA GLY A 220 13.23 3.61 13.73
C GLY A 220 12.37 2.84 12.73
N LEU A 221 11.42 3.51 12.05
CA LEU A 221 10.57 2.89 11.04
C LEU A 221 11.31 2.72 9.72
N ARG A 222 11.04 1.63 9.02
CA ARG A 222 11.57 1.39 7.66
C ARG A 222 10.75 2.17 6.65
N VAL A 223 11.38 3.10 5.97
CA VAL A 223 10.74 4.05 5.06
C VAL A 223 11.24 3.83 3.64
N LEU A 224 10.33 3.59 2.71
CA LEU A 224 10.58 3.62 1.28
C LEU A 224 10.07 4.95 0.71
N PHE A 225 10.98 5.80 0.23
CA PHE A 225 10.60 7.00 -0.52
C PHE A 225 10.62 6.71 -2.01
N VAL A 226 9.49 6.92 -2.68
CA VAL A 226 9.31 6.73 -4.12
C VAL A 226 9.08 8.08 -4.78
N SER A 227 10.01 8.50 -5.64
CA SER A 227 9.89 9.75 -6.42
C SER A 227 9.50 9.45 -7.86
N LEU A 228 8.48 10.16 -8.36
CA LEU A 228 7.99 10.06 -9.74
C LEU A 228 8.12 11.41 -10.51
N GLU A 229 8.44 12.50 -9.81
CA GLU A 229 8.54 13.84 -10.39
C GLU A 229 9.99 14.27 -10.60
N MET A 230 10.91 13.77 -9.77
CA MET A 230 12.28 14.25 -9.72
C MET A 230 13.29 13.14 -10.00
N THR A 231 14.42 13.53 -10.58
CA THR A 231 15.55 12.62 -10.78
C THR A 231 16.21 12.25 -9.45
N GLU A 232 16.96 11.17 -9.44
CA GLU A 232 17.70 10.69 -8.27
C GLU A 232 18.61 11.78 -7.68
N ASP A 233 19.44 12.41 -8.51
CA ASP A 233 20.32 13.50 -8.08
C ASP A 233 19.57 14.68 -7.44
N GLN A 234 18.38 15.01 -7.98
CA GLN A 234 17.57 16.09 -7.43
C GLN A 234 17.01 15.71 -6.08
N MET A 235 16.58 14.45 -5.92
CA MET A 235 16.07 13.94 -4.64
C MET A 235 17.18 13.82 -3.60
N VAL A 236 18.34 13.27 -3.96
CA VAL A 236 19.52 13.20 -3.07
C VAL A 236 19.90 14.59 -2.57
N ARG A 237 19.93 15.61 -3.46
CA ARG A 237 20.21 17.00 -3.07
C ARG A 237 19.19 17.54 -2.07
N ARG A 238 17.89 17.26 -2.24
CA ARG A 238 16.85 17.71 -1.32
C ARG A 238 16.90 16.99 0.02
N PHE A 239 17.09 15.68 0.02
CA PHE A 239 17.30 14.93 1.26
C PHE A 239 18.53 15.45 2.01
N TRP A 240 19.63 15.63 1.31
CA TRP A 240 20.86 16.14 1.92
C TRP A 240 20.70 17.56 2.48
N GLN A 241 19.99 18.43 1.79
CA GLN A 241 19.65 19.77 2.26
C GLN A 241 18.78 19.71 3.53
N SER A 242 17.79 18.83 3.58
CA SER A 242 16.95 18.64 4.77
C SER A 242 17.72 18.03 5.94
N LEU A 243 18.59 17.06 5.71
CA LEU A 243 19.38 16.41 6.75
C LEU A 243 20.45 17.36 7.30
N SER A 244 21.20 18.03 6.46
CA SER A 244 22.27 18.96 6.87
C SER A 244 21.74 20.27 7.46
N GLY A 245 20.52 20.69 7.07
CA GLY A 245 20.00 22.02 7.40
C GLY A 245 20.83 23.17 6.78
N CYS A 246 21.53 22.88 5.68
CA CYS A 246 22.41 23.85 5.00
C CYS A 246 21.74 24.35 3.72
N SER A 247 22.06 25.60 3.33
CA SER A 247 21.54 26.21 2.10
C SER A 247 22.42 25.86 0.89
N ARG A 248 21.80 25.72 -0.26
CA ARG A 248 22.49 25.58 -1.54
C ARG A 248 22.99 26.93 -2.10
N TRP A 249 22.34 28.03 -1.70
CA TRP A 249 22.40 29.28 -2.42
C TRP A 249 23.14 30.39 -1.70
N GLY A 250 23.23 30.35 -0.37
CA GLY A 250 23.85 31.43 0.36
C GLY A 250 23.95 31.19 1.86
N GLU A 251 24.50 32.17 2.56
CA GLU A 251 24.75 32.16 4.00
C GLU A 251 23.57 32.76 4.81
N ALA A 252 22.57 33.29 4.10
CA ALA A 252 21.35 33.84 4.69
C ALA A 252 20.09 33.30 3.99
N ALA A 253 19.07 33.10 4.74
CA ALA A 253 17.75 32.64 4.25
C ALA A 253 16.64 33.42 4.94
N PRO A 254 15.52 33.72 4.24
CA PRO A 254 14.33 34.25 4.87
C PRO A 254 13.86 33.29 5.96
N GLY A 255 13.49 33.82 7.11
CA GLY A 255 12.99 33.07 8.23
C GLY A 255 11.85 33.81 8.94
N SER A 256 10.90 33.05 9.43
CA SER A 256 9.87 33.55 10.33
C SER A 256 9.91 32.79 11.63
N ALA A 257 9.48 33.44 12.70
CA ALA A 257 9.38 32.87 14.03
C ALA A 257 8.17 33.45 14.75
N PHE A 258 7.72 32.77 15.79
CA PHE A 258 6.71 33.27 16.69
C PHE A 258 7.36 33.83 17.96
N THR A 259 6.94 35.04 18.36
CA THR A 259 7.32 35.65 19.62
C THR A 259 6.07 35.86 20.45
N SER A 260 6.17 35.71 21.79
CA SER A 260 5.01 35.87 22.66
C SER A 260 4.45 37.31 22.61
N ALA A 261 3.16 37.44 22.37
CA ALA A 261 2.41 38.70 22.44
C ALA A 261 1.67 38.87 23.77
N GLY A 262 1.78 37.89 24.67
CA GLY A 262 0.98 37.81 25.91
C GLY A 262 -0.42 37.20 25.69
N ASN A 263 -1.11 36.85 26.77
CA ASN A 263 -2.46 36.30 26.75
C ASN A 263 -2.69 35.10 25.79
N GLY A 264 -1.68 34.25 25.63
CA GLY A 264 -1.75 33.08 24.72
C GLY A 264 -1.70 33.43 23.22
N LYS A 265 -1.34 34.67 22.88
CA LYS A 265 -1.16 35.11 21.48
C LYS A 265 0.32 35.18 21.10
N TRP A 266 0.56 35.06 19.80
CA TRP A 266 1.91 35.01 19.21
C TRP A 266 2.02 35.96 18.02
N ASN A 267 2.99 36.87 18.08
CA ASN A 267 3.33 37.71 16.93
C ASN A 267 4.15 36.88 15.93
N LEU A 268 3.76 36.92 14.67
CA LEU A 268 4.58 36.42 13.59
C LEU A 268 5.60 37.47 13.22
N VAL A 269 6.87 37.15 13.45
CA VAL A 269 8.01 38.04 13.17
C VAL A 269 8.81 37.51 11.99
N GLN A 270 9.11 38.38 11.05
CA GLN A 270 10.01 38.09 9.93
C GLN A 270 11.44 38.49 10.26
N GLY A 271 12.38 37.73 9.72
CA GLY A 271 13.79 38.00 9.90
C GLY A 271 14.65 37.24 8.89
N GLU A 272 15.90 37.43 8.99
CA GLU A 272 16.90 36.71 8.21
C GLU A 272 17.61 35.69 9.12
N ARG A 273 17.71 34.44 8.63
CA ARG A 273 18.42 33.37 9.33
C ARG A 273 19.78 33.17 8.69
N LYS A 274 20.84 33.21 9.48
CA LYS A 274 22.15 32.75 9.02
C LYS A 274 22.10 31.25 8.73
N THR A 275 22.63 30.87 7.59
CA THR A 275 22.69 29.46 7.14
C THR A 275 24.12 29.17 6.68
N ASN A 276 24.52 27.92 6.82
CA ASN A 276 25.76 27.44 6.21
C ASN A 276 25.49 27.00 4.78
N LYS A 277 26.45 27.20 3.89
CA LYS A 277 26.39 26.60 2.55
C LYS A 277 26.67 25.11 2.65
N ILE A 278 26.00 24.32 1.80
CA ILE A 278 26.24 22.87 1.73
C ILE A 278 27.72 22.63 1.39
N ASP A 279 28.32 21.83 2.24
CA ASP A 279 29.71 21.36 2.07
C ASP A 279 29.66 19.86 1.71
N THR A 280 30.29 19.50 0.61
CA THR A 280 30.35 18.14 0.09
C THR A 280 31.69 17.45 0.32
N ARG A 281 32.60 18.08 1.10
CA ARG A 281 33.85 17.41 1.49
C ARG A 281 33.56 16.19 2.36
N PRO A 282 34.36 15.13 2.28
CA PRO A 282 34.11 13.89 3.00
C PRO A 282 33.93 14.07 4.51
N GLU A 283 34.67 14.99 5.12
CA GLU A 283 34.61 15.29 6.56
C GLU A 283 33.26 15.91 6.95
N ALA A 284 32.76 16.85 6.13
CA ALA A 284 31.48 17.49 6.34
C ALA A 284 30.31 16.50 6.15
N ILE A 285 30.43 15.62 5.15
CA ILE A 285 29.46 14.53 4.95
C ILE A 285 29.43 13.60 6.18
N LYS A 286 30.59 13.14 6.63
CA LYS A 286 30.70 12.28 7.82
C LYS A 286 30.14 12.96 9.09
N TYR A 287 30.38 14.27 9.24
CA TYR A 287 29.83 15.03 10.37
C TYR A 287 28.28 15.02 10.34
N VAL A 288 27.68 15.31 9.20
CA VAL A 288 26.19 15.23 9.08
C VAL A 288 25.69 13.80 9.33
N GLN A 289 26.37 12.80 8.75
CA GLN A 289 26.05 11.41 8.96
C GLN A 289 26.12 11.03 10.45
N SER A 290 27.11 11.52 11.19
CA SER A 290 27.22 11.22 12.63
C SER A 290 26.04 11.71 13.47
N GLN A 291 25.30 12.72 13.00
CA GLN A 291 24.07 13.19 13.65
C GLN A 291 22.90 12.21 13.47
N TYR A 292 23.00 11.28 12.52
CA TYR A 292 21.97 10.32 12.15
C TYR A 292 22.46 8.86 12.25
N MET A 293 23.35 8.57 13.22
CA MET A 293 23.95 7.23 13.38
C MET A 293 22.92 6.10 13.41
N LYS A 294 21.82 6.30 14.15
CA LYS A 294 20.74 5.29 14.21
C LYS A 294 20.11 5.01 12.86
N LEU A 295 19.96 6.02 11.98
CA LEU A 295 19.45 5.85 10.62
C LEU A 295 20.46 5.09 9.74
N ILE A 296 21.73 5.33 9.93
CA ILE A 296 22.80 4.68 9.16
C ILE A 296 22.95 3.22 9.57
N GLU A 297 22.97 2.94 10.86
CA GLU A 297 23.10 1.57 11.40
C GLU A 297 21.92 0.68 11.02
N SER A 298 20.71 1.23 10.93
CA SER A 298 19.51 0.49 10.60
C SER A 298 19.17 0.45 9.10
N ASP A 299 19.84 1.28 8.27
CA ASP A 299 19.58 1.46 6.81
C ASP A 299 18.06 1.51 6.48
N ASN A 300 17.31 2.22 7.32
CA ASN A 300 15.86 2.20 7.29
C ASN A 300 15.21 3.33 6.46
N LEU A 301 15.97 4.07 5.66
CA LEU A 301 15.46 5.08 4.72
C LEU A 301 16.00 4.79 3.31
N LYS A 302 15.15 4.26 2.44
CA LYS A 302 15.50 3.92 1.06
C LYS A 302 14.80 4.83 0.05
N LEU A 303 15.49 5.18 -1.02
CA LEU A 303 14.99 6.00 -2.13
C LEU A 303 14.91 5.18 -3.41
N ARG A 304 13.79 5.27 -4.10
CA ARG A 304 13.60 4.78 -5.47
C ARG A 304 13.05 5.90 -6.35
N CYS A 305 13.63 6.10 -7.52
CA CYS A 305 13.17 7.09 -8.49
C CYS A 305 12.71 6.41 -9.77
N TYR A 306 11.56 6.77 -10.27
CA TYR A 306 10.98 6.25 -11.51
C TYR A 306 10.59 7.42 -12.41
N PRO A 307 10.69 7.25 -13.74
CA PRO A 307 10.14 8.23 -14.67
C PRO A 307 8.64 8.45 -14.46
N THR A 308 8.18 9.67 -14.63
CA THR A 308 6.75 10.00 -14.56
C THR A 308 5.91 9.07 -15.45
N GLY A 309 4.83 8.53 -14.93
CA GLY A 309 3.93 7.64 -15.66
C GLY A 309 4.46 6.22 -15.91
N SER A 310 5.59 5.81 -15.30
CA SER A 310 6.17 4.48 -15.50
C SER A 310 5.88 3.48 -14.38
N LEU A 311 5.44 3.94 -13.21
CA LEU A 311 5.14 3.11 -12.05
C LEU A 311 3.65 2.78 -12.01
N THR A 312 3.29 1.52 -12.22
CA THR A 312 1.94 0.98 -12.00
C THR A 312 1.79 0.46 -10.57
N LEU A 313 0.54 0.22 -10.10
CA LEU A 313 0.29 -0.45 -8.82
C LEU A 313 0.96 -1.83 -8.76
N GLN A 314 0.86 -2.61 -9.84
CA GLN A 314 1.49 -3.94 -9.93
C GLN A 314 3.02 -3.85 -9.82
N LYS A 315 3.63 -2.85 -10.50
CA LYS A 315 5.08 -2.65 -10.42
C LYS A 315 5.51 -2.24 -9.01
N LEU A 316 4.71 -1.39 -8.32
CA LEU A 316 4.95 -1.05 -6.92
C LEU A 316 4.89 -2.29 -6.01
N GLN A 317 3.88 -3.14 -6.16
CA GLN A 317 3.78 -4.39 -5.40
C GLN A 317 4.93 -5.35 -5.70
N SER A 318 5.38 -5.44 -6.96
CA SER A 318 6.54 -6.24 -7.35
C SER A 318 7.83 -5.70 -6.73
N GLU A 319 8.00 -4.38 -6.70
CA GLU A 319 9.15 -3.72 -6.07
C GLU A 319 9.20 -4.02 -4.56
N LEU A 320 8.05 -4.00 -3.88
CA LEU A 320 7.97 -4.35 -2.46
C LEU A 320 8.42 -5.79 -2.20
N LYS A 321 8.06 -6.73 -3.09
CA LYS A 321 8.55 -8.12 -3.00
C LYS A 321 10.06 -8.24 -3.25
N VAL A 322 10.59 -7.47 -4.21
CA VAL A 322 12.03 -7.42 -4.49
C VAL A 322 12.79 -6.90 -3.26
N LEU A 323 12.32 -5.83 -2.64
CA LEU A 323 12.92 -5.28 -1.41
C LEU A 323 12.87 -6.29 -0.26
N GLU A 324 11.74 -6.99 -0.09
CA GLU A 324 11.56 -8.02 0.93
C GLU A 324 12.55 -9.19 0.73
N VAL A 325 12.59 -9.76 -0.48
CA VAL A 325 13.37 -10.98 -0.76
C VAL A 325 14.85 -10.73 -0.88
N PHE A 326 15.26 -9.66 -1.57
CA PHE A 326 16.68 -9.43 -1.90
C PHE A 326 17.38 -8.46 -0.96
N GLU A 327 16.64 -7.54 -0.32
CA GLU A 327 17.24 -6.55 0.57
C GLU A 327 16.81 -6.76 2.04
N ASN A 328 15.99 -7.77 2.33
CA ASN A 328 15.39 -8.01 3.65
C ASN A 328 14.72 -6.75 4.22
N PHE A 329 14.10 -5.95 3.34
CA PHE A 329 13.52 -4.66 3.66
C PHE A 329 12.01 -4.66 3.42
N ILE A 330 11.25 -4.73 4.51
CA ILE A 330 9.78 -4.60 4.49
C ILE A 330 9.46 -3.21 5.03
N PRO A 331 8.97 -2.26 4.20
CA PRO A 331 8.70 -0.91 4.68
C PRO A 331 7.51 -0.87 5.62
N ASP A 332 7.61 -0.08 6.70
CA ASP A 332 6.50 0.30 7.56
C ASP A 332 5.74 1.48 6.96
N VAL A 333 6.48 2.34 6.24
CA VAL A 333 5.96 3.55 5.62
C VAL A 333 6.45 3.67 4.18
N ILE A 334 5.52 3.91 3.26
CA ILE A 334 5.84 4.32 1.88
C ILE A 334 5.50 5.80 1.73
N VAL A 335 6.46 6.60 1.30
CA VAL A 335 6.24 7.99 0.91
C VAL A 335 6.33 8.08 -0.60
N LEU A 336 5.20 8.37 -1.26
CA LEU A 336 5.05 8.34 -2.72
C LEU A 336 4.86 9.75 -3.27
N ASP A 337 5.87 10.31 -3.93
CA ASP A 337 5.86 11.67 -4.49
C ASP A 337 5.65 11.64 -6.02
N TYR A 338 4.44 11.77 -6.54
CA TYR A 338 3.14 11.73 -5.93
C TYR A 338 2.18 10.84 -6.74
N ALA A 339 1.07 10.39 -6.14
CA ALA A 339 0.20 9.37 -6.71
C ALA A 339 -0.39 9.73 -8.09
N ASP A 340 -0.81 10.99 -8.30
CA ASP A 340 -1.52 11.40 -9.53
C ASP A 340 -0.69 11.28 -10.82
N ILE A 341 0.64 11.09 -10.71
CA ILE A 341 1.55 10.90 -11.85
C ILE A 341 2.06 9.47 -12.00
N MET A 342 1.50 8.52 -11.26
CA MET A 342 1.67 7.09 -11.55
C MET A 342 1.07 6.73 -12.91
N ALA A 343 1.46 5.59 -13.44
CA ALA A 343 0.80 5.00 -14.60
C ALA A 343 -0.64 4.61 -14.22
N LEU A 344 -1.59 5.17 -14.95
CA LEU A 344 -3.01 4.94 -14.68
C LEU A 344 -3.42 3.52 -15.13
N PRO A 345 -4.31 2.85 -14.38
CA PRO A 345 -4.89 1.59 -14.81
C PRO A 345 -5.75 1.76 -16.07
N PRO A 346 -6.04 0.68 -16.82
CA PRO A 346 -6.91 0.75 -17.99
C PRO A 346 -8.28 1.35 -17.65
N GLY A 347 -8.80 2.17 -18.56
CA GLY A 347 -10.12 2.79 -18.39
C GLY A 347 -10.41 3.82 -19.45
N LYS A 348 -11.70 4.16 -19.67
CA LYS A 348 -12.12 5.12 -20.70
C LYS A 348 -11.95 6.57 -20.26
N GLU A 349 -12.15 6.87 -18.98
CA GLU A 349 -12.12 8.22 -18.44
C GLU A 349 -11.03 8.35 -17.38
N LYS A 350 -10.24 9.41 -17.46
CA LYS A 350 -9.13 9.69 -16.53
C LYS A 350 -9.59 9.74 -15.07
N ARG A 351 -10.80 10.25 -14.81
CA ARG A 351 -11.36 10.32 -13.45
C ARG A 351 -11.53 8.93 -12.85
N HIS A 352 -12.11 7.99 -13.59
CA HIS A 352 -12.27 6.61 -13.12
C HIS A 352 -10.94 5.87 -12.97
N GLN A 353 -9.97 6.18 -13.83
CA GLN A 353 -8.62 5.63 -13.72
C GLN A 353 -7.91 6.14 -12.45
N LEU A 354 -8.04 7.42 -12.12
CA LEU A 354 -7.50 7.98 -10.88
C LEU A 354 -8.20 7.40 -9.65
N ASP A 355 -9.53 7.27 -9.68
CA ASP A 355 -10.31 6.65 -8.62
C ASP A 355 -9.84 5.20 -8.35
N ALA A 356 -9.71 4.40 -9.40
CA ALA A 356 -9.18 3.04 -9.32
C ALA A 356 -7.74 2.98 -8.78
N LEU A 357 -6.89 3.95 -9.16
CA LEU A 357 -5.53 4.07 -8.64
C LEU A 357 -5.53 4.32 -7.13
N TRP A 358 -6.30 5.29 -6.65
CA TRP A 358 -6.37 5.64 -5.22
C TRP A 358 -6.99 4.51 -4.39
N MET A 359 -8.02 3.85 -4.91
CA MET A 359 -8.59 2.64 -4.33
C MET A 359 -7.55 1.52 -4.23
N GLY A 360 -6.74 1.33 -5.28
CA GLY A 360 -5.66 0.35 -5.27
C GLY A 360 -4.56 0.66 -4.26
N LEU A 361 -4.15 1.93 -4.11
CA LEU A 361 -3.21 2.34 -3.06
C LEU A 361 -3.77 2.07 -1.66
N LYS A 362 -5.06 2.36 -1.41
CA LYS A 362 -5.73 2.00 -0.16
C LYS A 362 -5.79 0.49 0.05
N GLY A 363 -6.00 -0.29 -1.01
CA GLY A 363 -5.93 -1.75 -0.97
C GLY A 363 -4.56 -2.25 -0.48
N ILE A 364 -3.47 -1.67 -1.00
CA ILE A 364 -2.09 -1.99 -0.57
C ILE A 364 -1.87 -1.67 0.91
N THR A 365 -2.37 -0.52 1.43
CA THR A 365 -2.22 -0.21 2.86
C THR A 365 -2.85 -1.26 3.75
N ASN A 366 -4.05 -1.73 3.39
CA ASN A 366 -4.78 -2.73 4.16
C ASN A 366 -4.14 -4.13 4.03
N GLU A 367 -3.77 -4.55 2.80
CA GLU A 367 -3.18 -5.87 2.53
C GLU A 367 -1.83 -6.05 3.22
N LYS A 368 -0.98 -5.02 3.16
CA LYS A 368 0.39 -5.07 3.69
C LYS A 368 0.50 -4.54 5.12
N ASN A 369 -0.59 -4.00 5.68
CA ASN A 369 -0.61 -3.33 6.99
C ASN A 369 0.49 -2.27 7.12
N ILE A 370 0.59 -1.36 6.13
CA ILE A 370 1.58 -0.30 6.04
C ILE A 370 0.91 1.07 5.93
N LEU A 371 1.64 2.12 6.31
CA LEU A 371 1.23 3.50 6.04
C LEU A 371 1.70 3.93 4.65
N ILE A 372 0.81 4.51 3.84
CA ILE A 372 1.20 5.21 2.61
C ILE A 372 0.93 6.71 2.79
N VAL A 373 1.96 7.53 2.63
CA VAL A 373 1.87 8.99 2.58
C VAL A 373 2.13 9.45 1.15
N THR A 374 1.19 10.18 0.56
CA THR A 374 1.33 10.69 -0.79
C THR A 374 0.90 12.14 -0.91
N ALA A 375 0.87 12.67 -2.12
CA ALA A 375 0.35 13.99 -2.39
C ALA A 375 -0.61 13.99 -3.58
N SER A 376 -1.43 15.02 -3.65
CA SER A 376 -2.30 15.35 -4.79
C SER A 376 -2.17 16.81 -5.16
N GLN A 377 -2.45 17.15 -6.41
CA GLN A 377 -2.51 18.54 -6.84
C GLN A 377 -3.95 19.05 -6.88
N THR A 378 -4.14 20.31 -6.46
CA THR A 378 -5.41 21.02 -6.67
C THR A 378 -5.52 21.49 -8.11
N GLY A 379 -6.76 21.66 -8.60
CA GLY A 379 -7.04 22.24 -9.93
C GLY A 379 -6.46 23.64 -10.12
N ARG A 380 -6.47 24.15 -11.35
CA ARG A 380 -5.87 25.46 -11.72
C ARG A 380 -6.58 26.67 -11.08
N GLU A 381 -7.79 26.54 -10.60
CA GLU A 381 -8.59 27.62 -10.01
C GLU A 381 -8.03 28.15 -8.69
N THR A 382 -7.23 27.33 -7.98
CA THR A 382 -6.51 27.75 -6.78
C THR A 382 -5.16 28.42 -7.07
N VAL A 383 -4.74 28.43 -8.35
CA VAL A 383 -3.50 29.08 -8.79
C VAL A 383 -3.75 30.58 -8.93
N GLY A 384 -3.52 31.33 -7.88
CA GLY A 384 -3.70 32.80 -7.89
C GLY A 384 -4.07 33.37 -6.52
N GLY A 385 -4.21 32.51 -5.51
CA GLY A 385 -4.45 32.95 -4.12
C GLY A 385 -5.84 33.54 -3.87
N LYS A 386 -6.81 33.30 -4.77
CA LYS A 386 -8.16 33.85 -4.63
C LYS A 386 -9.08 33.02 -3.73
N ARG A 387 -8.77 31.73 -3.51
CA ARG A 387 -9.50 30.84 -2.59
C ARG A 387 -8.57 29.82 -1.98
N ASP A 388 -8.80 29.45 -0.74
CA ASP A 388 -8.17 28.30 -0.13
C ASP A 388 -8.53 27.01 -0.87
N ALA A 389 -7.66 26.01 -0.86
CA ALA A 389 -7.99 24.69 -1.36
C ALA A 389 -8.97 24.05 -0.37
N ASP A 390 -10.26 24.21 -0.65
CA ASP A 390 -11.36 23.62 0.09
C ASP A 390 -12.04 22.51 -0.73
N GLU A 391 -13.04 21.86 -0.16
CA GLU A 391 -13.79 20.78 -0.79
C GLU A 391 -14.39 21.15 -2.15
N THR A 392 -14.76 22.43 -2.35
CA THR A 392 -15.40 22.90 -3.60
C THR A 392 -14.40 23.04 -4.74
N ASN A 393 -13.14 23.31 -4.43
CA ASN A 393 -12.03 23.35 -5.40
C ASN A 393 -11.44 21.97 -5.70
N ILE A 394 -11.92 20.96 -5.00
CA ILE A 394 -11.50 19.56 -5.08
C ILE A 394 -12.39 18.76 -6.05
N ALA A 395 -13.17 19.39 -6.93
CA ALA A 395 -14.11 18.67 -7.81
C ALA A 395 -13.46 17.50 -8.61
N GLU A 396 -12.17 17.59 -8.97
CA GLU A 396 -11.39 16.46 -9.47
C GLU A 396 -10.81 15.57 -8.34
N ALA A 397 -10.77 16.07 -7.10
CA ALA A 397 -10.18 15.40 -5.95
C ALA A 397 -11.23 14.76 -5.04
N VAL A 398 -12.54 15.03 -5.22
CA VAL A 398 -13.63 14.49 -4.38
C VAL A 398 -13.61 12.96 -4.36
N SER A 399 -13.34 12.29 -5.48
CA SER A 399 -13.20 10.84 -5.51
C SER A 399 -12.02 10.36 -4.65
N LYS A 400 -10.93 11.14 -4.58
CA LYS A 400 -9.74 10.80 -3.79
C LYS A 400 -9.99 10.88 -2.28
N LEU A 401 -10.84 11.83 -1.83
CA LEU A 401 -11.25 11.96 -0.43
C LEU A 401 -11.90 10.69 0.10
N ASN A 402 -12.61 9.96 -0.76
CA ASN A 402 -13.27 8.71 -0.37
C ASN A 402 -12.28 7.57 -0.04
N HIS A 403 -11.04 7.65 -0.49
CA HIS A 403 -10.05 6.58 -0.31
C HIS A 403 -9.00 6.88 0.76
N VAL A 404 -8.79 8.17 1.10
CA VAL A 404 -7.81 8.56 2.11
C VAL A 404 -8.38 8.50 3.52
N ASN A 405 -7.53 8.22 4.51
CA ASN A 405 -7.88 8.32 5.92
C ASN A 405 -7.77 9.76 6.40
N ARG A 406 -6.73 10.48 5.94
CA ARG A 406 -6.46 11.87 6.32
C ARG A 406 -5.98 12.65 5.11
N MET A 407 -6.52 13.85 4.88
CA MET A 407 -6.07 14.77 3.84
C MET A 407 -5.74 16.13 4.42
N VAL A 408 -4.49 16.54 4.28
CA VAL A 408 -3.99 17.84 4.75
C VAL A 408 -3.83 18.78 3.58
N THR A 409 -4.51 19.92 3.60
CA THR A 409 -4.29 20.97 2.60
C THR A 409 -3.13 21.85 2.99
N ILE A 410 -2.32 22.18 2.01
CA ILE A 410 -1.18 23.09 2.13
C ILE A 410 -1.52 24.33 1.29
N ASN A 411 -1.86 25.43 1.97
CA ASN A 411 -2.09 26.70 1.36
C ASN A 411 -0.87 27.60 1.53
N ARG A 412 -0.49 28.30 0.45
CA ARG A 412 0.68 29.19 0.46
C ARG A 412 0.50 30.28 -0.59
N SER A 413 -0.09 31.40 -0.19
CA SER A 413 -0.24 32.60 -1.02
C SER A 413 1.13 33.23 -1.38
N LYS A 414 1.15 34.21 -2.24
CA LYS A 414 2.38 34.99 -2.51
C LYS A 414 2.89 35.69 -1.26
N LYS A 415 1.98 36.22 -0.42
CA LYS A 415 2.29 36.84 0.89
C LYS A 415 2.90 35.80 1.82
N ASP A 416 2.29 34.62 1.96
CA ASP A 416 2.82 33.54 2.81
C ASP A 416 4.21 33.06 2.36
N LYS A 417 4.48 33.05 1.05
CA LYS A 417 5.83 32.73 0.51
C LYS A 417 6.88 33.75 0.94
N ARG A 418 6.55 35.04 0.91
CA ARG A 418 7.45 36.10 1.38
C ARG A 418 7.66 36.02 2.88
N MET A 419 6.60 35.71 3.63
CA MET A 419 6.68 35.50 5.07
C MET A 419 7.33 34.16 5.48
N GLY A 420 7.65 33.28 4.55
CA GLY A 420 8.22 31.98 4.89
C GLY A 420 7.27 31.07 5.68
N ILE A 421 5.95 31.18 5.49
CA ILE A 421 4.97 30.40 6.21
C ILE A 421 4.12 29.51 5.30
N TYR A 422 3.46 28.55 5.92
CA TYR A 422 2.37 27.74 5.38
C TYR A 422 1.10 27.91 6.22
N ARG A 423 -0.04 27.77 5.58
CA ARG A 423 -1.35 27.62 6.24
C ARG A 423 -1.86 26.24 5.91
N MET A 424 -2.12 25.44 6.93
CA MET A 424 -2.51 24.05 6.79
C MET A 424 -3.83 23.78 7.49
N SER A 425 -4.66 22.95 6.88
CA SER A 425 -5.92 22.47 7.45
C SER A 425 -6.13 21.00 7.09
N CYS A 426 -6.84 20.27 7.93
CA CYS A 426 -7.24 18.90 7.66
C CYS A 426 -8.63 18.91 7.02
N GLN A 427 -8.78 18.33 5.83
CA GLN A 427 -10.04 18.32 5.08
C GLN A 427 -10.89 17.10 5.38
N THR A 428 -10.26 15.96 5.63
CA THR A 428 -10.95 14.73 5.97
C THR A 428 -10.14 13.94 6.98
N MET A 429 -10.87 13.30 7.87
CA MET A 429 -10.33 12.41 8.89
C MET A 429 -11.39 11.33 9.16
N ARG A 430 -11.02 10.06 8.95
CA ARG A 430 -11.96 8.96 9.21
C ARG A 430 -12.02 8.60 10.69
N ASP A 431 -10.85 8.65 11.35
CA ASP A 431 -10.69 8.29 12.76
C ASP A 431 -9.89 9.39 13.47
N GLY A 432 -10.25 9.70 14.72
CA GLY A 432 -9.59 10.72 15.53
C GLY A 432 -10.46 11.94 15.83
N LYS A 433 -9.89 12.91 16.55
CA LYS A 433 -10.58 14.15 16.90
C LYS A 433 -10.42 15.18 15.78
N GLU A 434 -11.52 15.56 15.16
CA GLU A 434 -11.53 16.61 14.14
C GLU A 434 -10.97 17.93 14.68
N CYS A 435 -10.08 18.54 13.90
CA CYS A 435 -9.53 19.86 14.16
C CYS A 435 -9.95 20.80 13.05
N PHE A 436 -10.84 21.72 13.36
CA PHE A 436 -11.37 22.72 12.41
C PHE A 436 -10.49 23.96 12.30
N ASP A 437 -9.48 24.09 13.16
CA ASP A 437 -8.56 25.21 13.14
C ASP A 437 -7.53 25.06 12.02
N GLN A 438 -7.07 26.21 11.50
CA GLN A 438 -5.96 26.29 10.59
C GLN A 438 -4.64 26.41 11.35
N LEU A 439 -3.63 25.66 10.93
CA LEU A 439 -2.29 25.73 11.50
C LEU A 439 -1.41 26.66 10.65
N VAL A 440 -0.74 27.62 11.26
CA VAL A 440 0.28 28.45 10.65
C VAL A 440 1.64 27.89 11.00
N VAL A 441 2.42 27.54 9.98
CA VAL A 441 3.72 26.88 10.13
C VAL A 441 4.83 27.77 9.56
N CYS A 442 5.79 28.13 10.38
CA CYS A 442 7.02 28.79 9.93
C CYS A 442 7.93 27.79 9.21
N SER A 443 8.49 28.18 8.09
CA SER A 443 9.31 27.33 7.23
C SER A 443 10.56 28.05 6.73
N CYS A 444 11.61 27.26 6.40
CA CYS A 444 12.79 27.74 5.71
C CYS A 444 13.20 26.70 4.66
N LEU A 445 12.67 26.83 3.44
CA LEU A 445 12.93 25.86 2.37
C LEU A 445 14.34 25.94 1.79
N GLU A 446 15.02 27.07 1.97
CA GLU A 446 16.41 27.27 1.60
C GLU A 446 17.34 26.29 2.32
N ILE A 447 16.96 25.82 3.50
CA ILE A 447 17.67 24.78 4.26
C ILE A 447 16.87 23.46 4.33
N GLY A 448 15.89 23.28 3.47
CA GLY A 448 15.10 22.06 3.40
C GLY A 448 14.17 21.81 4.61
N ARG A 449 13.79 22.85 5.36
CA ARG A 449 12.95 22.76 6.55
C ARG A 449 11.55 23.30 6.28
N PRO A 450 10.57 22.46 5.92
CA PRO A 450 9.18 22.91 5.75
C PRO A 450 8.51 23.22 7.09
N TRP A 451 8.98 22.62 8.17
CA TRP A 451 8.54 22.87 9.54
C TRP A 451 9.72 23.39 10.39
N MET A 452 9.52 24.55 11.02
CA MET A 452 10.44 25.14 11.97
C MET A 452 9.76 25.40 13.32
N ASP A 453 8.54 25.96 13.30
CA ASP A 453 7.67 26.24 14.44
C ASP A 453 6.25 26.40 13.92
N ASP A 454 5.26 26.22 14.78
CA ASP A 454 3.84 26.35 14.39
C ASP A 454 2.96 26.89 15.52
N ARG A 455 1.83 27.52 15.14
CA ARG A 455 0.75 27.95 16.02
C ARG A 455 -0.58 27.80 15.29
N PHE A 456 -1.65 27.56 16.04
CA PHE A 456 -2.98 27.62 15.45
C PHE A 456 -3.36 29.05 15.09
N MET A 457 -4.11 29.20 13.98
CA MET A 457 -4.46 30.51 13.42
C MET A 457 -5.09 31.47 14.43
N ALA A 458 -5.93 30.92 15.34
CA ALA A 458 -6.56 31.68 16.42
C ALA A 458 -5.55 32.28 17.41
N GLU A 459 -4.34 31.75 17.47
CA GLU A 459 -3.27 32.21 18.39
C GLU A 459 -2.33 33.23 17.74
N VAL A 460 -2.40 33.40 16.39
CA VAL A 460 -1.41 34.19 15.63
C VAL A 460 -1.89 35.62 15.44
N VAL A 461 -1.01 36.56 15.72
CA VAL A 461 -1.14 37.98 15.37
C VAL A 461 -0.23 38.24 14.17
N PHE A 462 -0.82 38.59 13.05
CA PHE A 462 -0.05 38.93 11.83
C PHE A 462 0.39 40.39 11.86
N PRO A 463 1.54 40.71 11.25
CA PRO A 463 1.96 42.10 11.08
C PRO A 463 0.89 42.91 10.33
N ASN A 464 0.70 44.17 10.76
CA ASN A 464 -0.22 45.09 10.06
C ASN A 464 0.25 45.30 8.61
N GLU A 465 -0.72 45.48 7.68
CA GLU A 465 -0.43 45.62 6.24
C GLU A 465 0.36 46.91 5.93
N ASP A 466 0.31 47.89 6.83
CA ASP A 466 0.98 49.20 6.69
C ASP A 466 2.48 49.19 7.12
N GLU A 467 3.00 48.10 7.66
CA GLU A 467 4.41 47.95 8.05
C GLU A 467 5.28 47.30 6.97
N GLU A 468 4.75 47.09 5.76
CA GLU A 468 5.52 46.54 4.63
C GLU A 468 6.30 47.70 3.92
N LEU A 469 7.58 47.85 4.26
CA LEU A 469 8.57 48.50 3.43
C LEU A 469 9.47 47.47 2.77
#